data_47f8b610c324aa56e81ef90a9c95178c
#
_entry.id   47f8b610c324aa56e81ef90a9c95178c
#
_cell.length_a   1.000
_cell.length_b   1.000
_cell.length_c   1.000
_cell.angle_alpha   90.00
_cell.angle_beta   90.00
_cell.angle_gamma   90.00
#
_symmetry.space_group_name_H-M   'P 1'
#
loop_
_entity.id
_entity.type
_entity.pdbx_description
1 polymer ?
#
loop_
_entity_poly.entity_id
_entity_poly.type
_entity_poly.pdbx_seq_one_letter_code
_entity_poly.pdbx_strand_id
1 'polypeptide(L)'
;IETNTIAPSTGTTLTLGENGDTVTLGTGATQSGFGGTNTPAFEAYLSANQSISNDTFAKVNFNTETYDTDNTYDNSSNYRFTPAVVGKYLINTGVRFDSGTSANLEIARLALYKNGSHFYEAQFHNQNNAPRRQYLVLNVSVDVTSTSDYFEIYAYLQASSTTSGLIISGKGSGGDSYAYFNAFKILT
;
A
#
# COMPACT_ATOMS: atom_id res chain seq x y z
N ILE A 1 -30.06 25.97 24.63
CA ILE A 1 -29.36 26.93 23.78
C ILE A 1 -29.93 26.76 22.36
N GLU A 2 -30.57 27.83 21.87
CA GLU A 2 -31.04 27.89 20.47
C GLU A 2 -30.04 28.78 19.71
N THR A 3 -29.06 28.14 19.07
CA THR A 3 -28.05 28.82 18.26
C THR A 3 -27.58 27.91 17.11
N ASN A 4 -27.29 28.49 15.97
CA ASN A 4 -26.71 27.79 14.83
C ASN A 4 -25.19 27.62 14.95
N THR A 5 -24.57 28.37 15.88
CA THR A 5 -23.11 28.30 16.07
C THR A 5 -22.78 28.44 17.54
N ILE A 6 -21.93 27.57 18.05
CA ILE A 6 -21.29 27.67 19.35
C ILE A 6 -19.81 27.92 19.11
N ALA A 7 -19.30 29.04 19.56
CA ALA A 7 -17.90 29.43 19.42
C ALA A 7 -17.30 29.80 20.77
N PRO A 8 -15.99 29.67 20.98
CA PRO A 8 -15.35 30.16 22.20
C PRO A 8 -15.48 31.69 22.27
N SER A 9 -15.74 32.22 23.48
CA SER A 9 -15.84 33.67 23.70
C SER A 9 -14.51 34.40 23.53
N THR A 10 -13.43 33.68 23.75
CA THR A 10 -12.04 34.15 23.56
C THR A 10 -11.16 32.96 23.14
N GLY A 11 -10.15 33.23 22.33
CA GLY A 11 -9.25 32.17 21.83
C GLY A 11 -9.85 31.32 20.73
N THR A 12 -9.23 30.18 20.46
CA THR A 12 -9.55 29.27 19.32
C THR A 12 -10.07 27.89 19.76
N THR A 13 -10.18 27.67 21.08
CA THR A 13 -10.56 26.35 21.63
C THR A 13 -11.94 26.41 22.27
N LEU A 14 -12.84 25.51 21.83
CA LEU A 14 -14.09 25.18 22.49
C LEU A 14 -13.96 23.78 23.11
N THR A 15 -14.02 23.71 24.45
CA THR A 15 -14.03 22.42 25.17
C THR A 15 -15.48 22.01 25.42
N LEU A 16 -15.82 20.77 24.99
CA LEU A 16 -17.12 20.14 25.22
C LEU A 16 -16.94 18.92 26.13
N GLY A 17 -17.40 19.05 27.39
CA GLY A 17 -17.27 18.00 28.39
C GLY A 17 -15.92 18.00 29.12
N GLU A 18 -15.82 17.15 30.15
CA GLU A 18 -14.64 16.88 30.96
C GLU A 18 -14.23 15.41 30.86
N ASN A 19 -13.18 15.00 31.58
CA ASN A 19 -12.71 13.61 31.56
C ASN A 19 -13.81 12.65 32.04
N GLY A 20 -14.20 11.73 31.16
CA GLY A 20 -15.26 10.76 31.40
C GLY A 20 -16.62 11.13 30.81
N ASP A 21 -16.80 12.35 30.30
CA ASP A 21 -18.02 12.77 29.65
C ASP A 21 -18.18 12.16 28.24
N THR A 22 -19.43 11.98 27.83
CA THR A 22 -19.79 11.55 26.48
C THR A 22 -20.48 12.66 25.73
N VAL A 23 -19.98 13.01 24.55
CA VAL A 23 -20.65 13.92 23.62
C VAL A 23 -21.42 13.08 22.59
N THR A 24 -22.74 13.13 22.66
CA THR A 24 -23.61 12.37 21.73
C THR A 24 -24.27 13.31 20.75
N LEU A 25 -24.17 12.95 19.45
CA LEU A 25 -24.92 13.64 18.39
C LEU A 25 -26.37 13.16 18.40
N GLY A 26 -27.31 14.09 18.19
CA GLY A 26 -28.72 13.76 18.02
C GLY A 26 -28.97 12.86 16.77
N THR A 27 -30.09 12.14 16.76
CA THR A 27 -30.48 11.30 15.62
C THR A 27 -30.57 12.11 14.34
N GLY A 28 -29.86 11.68 13.30
CA GLY A 28 -29.79 12.38 12.01
C GLY A 28 -28.76 13.51 11.93
N ALA A 29 -28.10 13.86 13.05
CA ALA A 29 -26.97 14.79 13.01
C ALA A 29 -25.70 14.11 12.47
N THR A 30 -24.93 14.83 11.68
CA THR A 30 -23.64 14.38 11.14
C THR A 30 -22.52 15.24 11.72
N GLN A 31 -21.38 14.63 11.97
CA GLN A 31 -20.16 15.37 12.32
C GLN A 31 -19.37 15.76 11.08
N SER A 32 -18.69 16.90 11.15
CA SER A 32 -17.69 17.31 10.18
C SER A 32 -16.47 17.88 10.92
N GLY A 33 -15.28 17.37 10.60
CA GLY A 33 -14.04 17.82 11.22
C GLY A 33 -13.72 17.25 12.63
N PHE A 34 -14.57 16.35 13.16
CA PHE A 34 -14.26 15.62 14.38
C PHE A 34 -13.66 14.26 14.04
N GLY A 35 -12.56 13.93 14.67
CA GLY A 35 -11.82 12.68 14.45
C GLY A 35 -10.79 12.79 13.35
N GLY A 36 -9.86 11.86 13.35
CA GLY A 36 -8.80 11.78 12.36
C GLY A 36 -9.33 11.26 11.01
N THR A 37 -8.62 11.56 9.95
CA THR A 37 -8.83 11.00 8.63
C THR A 37 -7.79 9.92 8.36
N ASN A 38 -8.15 8.87 7.59
CA ASN A 38 -7.19 7.83 7.18
C ASN A 38 -6.33 8.29 5.98
N THR A 39 -6.09 9.59 5.85
CA THR A 39 -5.26 10.18 4.80
C THR A 39 -3.87 10.56 5.35
N PRO A 40 -2.83 10.51 4.51
CA PRO A 40 -2.88 10.14 3.09
C PRO A 40 -3.20 8.66 2.87
N ALA A 41 -3.87 8.36 1.75
CA ALA A 41 -4.21 7.02 1.31
C ALA A 41 -4.13 6.92 -0.21
N PHE A 42 -3.63 5.80 -0.73
CA PHE A 42 -3.56 5.54 -2.16
C PHE A 42 -3.78 4.06 -2.48
N GLU A 43 -4.13 3.79 -3.72
CA GLU A 43 -4.07 2.47 -4.34
C GLU A 43 -3.57 2.59 -5.77
N ALA A 44 -2.58 1.77 -6.11
CA ALA A 44 -2.02 1.66 -7.45
C ALA A 44 -1.87 0.20 -7.87
N TYR A 45 -1.87 -0.04 -9.18
CA TYR A 45 -1.74 -1.37 -9.77
C TYR A 45 -0.90 -1.35 -11.06
N LEU A 46 -0.48 -2.55 -11.51
CA LEU A 46 0.12 -2.72 -12.83
C LEU A 46 -0.97 -2.75 -13.92
N SER A 47 -0.87 -1.88 -14.92
CA SER A 47 -1.77 -1.89 -16.08
C SER A 47 -1.44 -3.01 -17.09
N ALA A 48 -0.20 -3.52 -17.07
CA ALA A 48 0.29 -4.58 -17.96
C ALA A 48 1.30 -5.46 -17.22
N ASN A 49 1.64 -6.61 -17.80
CA ASN A 49 2.69 -7.48 -17.28
C ASN A 49 4.04 -6.76 -17.25
N GLN A 50 4.77 -6.95 -16.16
CA GLN A 50 6.15 -6.48 -16.04
C GLN A 50 7.09 -7.68 -16.02
N SER A 51 8.07 -7.69 -16.94
CA SER A 51 9.15 -8.68 -16.93
C SER A 51 10.22 -8.29 -15.93
N ILE A 52 10.73 -9.27 -15.20
CA ILE A 52 11.90 -9.12 -14.31
C ILE A 52 12.94 -10.18 -14.67
N SER A 53 14.20 -9.87 -14.42
CA SER A 53 15.30 -10.82 -14.62
C SER A 53 15.26 -11.92 -13.57
N ASN A 54 15.61 -13.15 -14.00
CA ASN A 54 15.76 -14.29 -13.10
C ASN A 54 16.83 -13.97 -12.03
N ASP A 55 16.61 -14.42 -10.80
CA ASP A 55 17.57 -14.33 -9.69
C ASP A 55 18.01 -12.88 -9.34
N THR A 56 17.10 -11.91 -9.55
CA THR A 56 17.40 -10.50 -9.29
C THR A 56 16.18 -9.77 -8.72
N PHE A 57 16.37 -8.96 -7.69
CA PHE A 57 15.33 -8.03 -7.23
C PHE A 57 15.09 -6.91 -8.26
N ALA A 58 13.85 -6.71 -8.59
CA ALA A 58 13.41 -5.61 -9.46
C ALA A 58 12.26 -4.85 -8.79
N LYS A 59 12.28 -3.52 -8.91
CA LYS A 59 11.17 -2.69 -8.46
C LYS A 59 9.91 -3.02 -9.25
N VAL A 60 8.77 -3.12 -8.57
CA VAL A 60 7.45 -3.26 -9.20
C VAL A 60 6.90 -1.88 -9.55
N ASN A 61 6.67 -1.64 -10.83
CA ASN A 61 6.29 -0.34 -11.37
C ASN A 61 4.75 -0.23 -11.43
N PHE A 62 4.08 -0.08 -10.29
CA PHE A 62 2.62 0.15 -10.26
C PHE A 62 2.30 1.49 -10.89
N ASN A 63 1.98 1.48 -12.16
CA ASN A 63 1.93 2.65 -13.05
C ASN A 63 0.54 3.25 -13.21
N THR A 64 -0.46 2.74 -12.51
CA THR A 64 -1.83 3.23 -12.60
C THR A 64 -2.46 3.31 -11.23
N GLU A 65 -2.96 4.46 -10.88
CA GLU A 65 -3.67 4.71 -9.63
C GLU A 65 -5.16 4.42 -9.76
N THR A 66 -5.74 3.83 -8.73
CA THR A 66 -7.19 3.82 -8.51
C THR A 66 -7.62 5.11 -7.82
N TYR A 67 -6.85 5.52 -6.82
CA TYR A 67 -6.98 6.79 -6.12
C TYR A 67 -5.66 7.15 -5.43
N ASP A 68 -5.44 8.45 -5.20
CA ASP A 68 -4.44 9.01 -4.29
C ASP A 68 -5.02 10.29 -3.68
N THR A 69 -5.26 10.32 -2.38
CA THR A 69 -5.97 11.41 -1.70
C THR A 69 -5.16 12.68 -1.56
N ASP A 70 -3.84 12.56 -1.49
CA ASP A 70 -2.94 13.67 -1.14
C ASP A 70 -1.74 13.77 -2.09
N ASN A 71 -1.81 13.09 -3.26
CA ASN A 71 -0.76 13.04 -4.26
C ASN A 71 0.58 12.54 -3.67
N THR A 72 0.51 11.44 -2.95
CA THR A 72 1.63 10.85 -2.19
C THR A 72 2.29 9.65 -2.85
N TYR A 73 1.68 9.13 -3.91
CA TYR A 73 2.24 8.05 -4.72
C TYR A 73 2.75 8.57 -6.07
N ASP A 74 3.98 8.24 -6.43
CA ASP A 74 4.55 8.55 -7.75
C ASP A 74 4.40 7.32 -8.66
N ASN A 75 3.42 7.35 -9.57
CA ASN A 75 3.08 6.28 -10.49
C ASN A 75 3.83 6.33 -11.83
N SER A 76 4.77 7.23 -12.02
CA SER A 76 5.39 7.52 -13.32
C SER A 76 6.91 7.42 -13.34
N SER A 77 7.59 7.85 -12.29
CA SER A 77 9.05 7.98 -12.28
C SER A 77 9.70 7.07 -11.22
N ASN A 78 9.27 7.19 -9.97
CA ASN A 78 9.88 6.48 -8.85
C ASN A 78 9.08 5.26 -8.40
N TYR A 79 7.78 5.17 -8.72
CA TYR A 79 6.88 4.09 -8.31
C TYR A 79 6.96 3.84 -6.81
N ARG A 80 6.76 4.91 -6.02
CA ARG A 80 6.92 4.87 -4.57
C ARG A 80 5.85 5.70 -3.86
N PHE A 81 5.55 5.28 -2.64
CA PHE A 81 4.70 6.01 -1.70
C PHE A 81 5.54 6.87 -0.77
N THR A 82 5.30 8.18 -0.75
CA THR A 82 5.94 9.15 0.15
C THR A 82 4.83 9.85 0.91
N PRO A 83 4.44 9.38 2.11
CA PRO A 83 3.25 9.86 2.80
C PRO A 83 3.29 11.34 3.19
N ALA A 84 4.48 11.93 3.36
CA ALA A 84 4.70 13.33 3.77
C ALA A 84 4.05 13.73 5.12
N VAL A 85 3.39 12.81 5.79
CA VAL A 85 2.76 12.98 7.12
C VAL A 85 3.25 11.87 8.03
N VAL A 86 3.81 12.23 9.18
CA VAL A 86 4.26 11.24 10.18
C VAL A 86 3.07 10.53 10.82
N GLY A 87 3.31 9.30 11.28
CA GLY A 87 2.30 8.48 11.92
C GLY A 87 2.38 7.02 11.53
N LYS A 88 1.38 6.25 11.92
CA LYS A 88 1.30 4.81 11.64
C LYS A 88 0.49 4.56 10.37
N TYR A 89 0.99 3.66 9.54
CA TYR A 89 0.38 3.31 8.26
C TYR A 89 0.20 1.81 8.15
N LEU A 90 -0.89 1.39 7.52
CA LEU A 90 -1.03 0.04 7.00
C LEU A 90 -0.64 0.05 5.53
N ILE A 91 0.31 -0.80 5.18
CA ILE A 91 0.77 -1.00 3.81
C ILE A 91 0.37 -2.41 3.37
N ASN A 92 -0.27 -2.50 2.21
CA ASN A 92 -0.68 -3.77 1.62
C ASN A 92 -0.18 -3.84 0.18
N THR A 93 0.34 -4.98 -0.20
CA THR A 93 0.72 -5.27 -1.59
C THR A 93 0.52 -6.73 -1.91
N GLY A 94 0.19 -7.01 -3.14
CA GLY A 94 0.09 -8.37 -3.65
C GLY A 94 0.61 -8.44 -5.09
N VAL A 95 1.33 -9.53 -5.41
CA VAL A 95 1.90 -9.77 -6.72
C VAL A 95 1.76 -11.24 -7.10
N ARG A 96 1.29 -11.52 -8.31
CA ARG A 96 1.34 -12.84 -8.90
C ARG A 96 2.60 -13.01 -9.75
N PHE A 97 3.43 -13.95 -9.34
CA PHE A 97 4.62 -14.38 -10.06
C PHE A 97 4.27 -15.48 -11.06
N ASP A 98 4.84 -15.45 -12.26
CA ASP A 98 4.69 -16.48 -13.29
C ASP A 98 6.05 -16.72 -13.94
N SER A 99 6.51 -17.95 -13.94
CA SER A 99 7.78 -18.36 -14.57
C SER A 99 7.66 -18.56 -16.10
N GLY A 100 6.58 -18.09 -16.72
CA GLY A 100 6.36 -18.18 -18.15
C GLY A 100 5.57 -19.43 -18.56
N THR A 101 6.17 -20.30 -19.34
CA THR A 101 5.47 -21.44 -19.94
C THR A 101 5.55 -22.73 -19.12
N SER A 102 6.53 -22.87 -18.23
CA SER A 102 6.86 -24.08 -17.50
C SER A 102 6.61 -23.97 -16.00
N ALA A 103 6.30 -25.07 -15.34
CA ALA A 103 6.19 -25.16 -13.89
C ALA A 103 7.60 -25.32 -13.27
N ASN A 104 8.31 -24.21 -13.14
CA ASN A 104 9.71 -24.16 -12.70
C ASN A 104 10.02 -22.96 -11.79
N LEU A 105 9.00 -22.32 -11.19
CA LEU A 105 9.15 -21.25 -10.21
C LEU A 105 9.62 -21.83 -8.88
N GLU A 106 10.89 -21.69 -8.57
CA GLU A 106 11.50 -22.25 -7.35
C GLU A 106 11.41 -21.29 -6.16
N ILE A 107 11.68 -20.01 -6.40
CA ILE A 107 11.62 -18.97 -5.35
C ILE A 107 10.85 -17.77 -5.89
N ALA A 108 9.96 -17.24 -5.08
CA ALA A 108 9.37 -15.92 -5.27
C ALA A 108 9.49 -15.13 -3.96
N ARG A 109 9.84 -13.85 -4.06
CA ARG A 109 9.91 -12.94 -2.92
C ARG A 109 9.23 -11.62 -3.28
N LEU A 110 8.43 -11.14 -2.34
CA LEU A 110 7.78 -9.84 -2.41
C LEU A 110 8.29 -9.02 -1.23
N ALA A 111 9.00 -7.94 -1.51
CA ALA A 111 9.69 -7.17 -0.49
C ALA A 111 9.22 -5.71 -0.47
N LEU A 112 9.00 -5.19 0.73
CA LEU A 112 8.83 -3.78 1.02
C LEU A 112 10.20 -3.19 1.35
N TYR A 113 10.55 -2.11 0.66
CA TYR A 113 11.73 -1.31 0.94
C TYR A 113 11.31 0.01 1.59
N LYS A 114 12.04 0.44 2.61
CA LYS A 114 11.92 1.77 3.23
C LYS A 114 13.22 2.53 2.96
N ASN A 115 13.12 3.71 2.36
CA ASN A 115 14.26 4.59 2.07
C ASN A 115 15.38 3.87 1.29
N GLY A 116 14.99 3.04 0.31
CA GLY A 116 15.91 2.26 -0.52
C GLY A 116 16.54 1.04 0.16
N SER A 117 16.19 0.74 1.41
CA SER A 117 16.69 -0.43 2.15
C SER A 117 15.59 -1.48 2.31
N HIS A 118 15.97 -2.75 2.18
CA HIS A 118 15.09 -3.89 2.43
C HIS A 118 14.52 -3.82 3.86
N PHE A 119 13.20 -3.96 4.00
CA PHE A 119 12.52 -3.73 5.27
C PHE A 119 11.66 -4.92 5.72
N TYR A 120 10.74 -5.41 4.86
CA TYR A 120 9.92 -6.61 5.08
C TYR A 120 9.87 -7.47 3.83
N GLU A 121 9.65 -8.77 4.01
CA GLU A 121 9.56 -9.72 2.89
C GLU A 121 8.54 -10.83 3.16
N ALA A 122 7.79 -11.19 2.13
CA ALA A 122 7.06 -12.45 2.03
C ALA A 122 7.78 -13.35 1.01
N GLN A 123 8.01 -14.61 1.35
CA GLN A 123 8.76 -15.55 0.52
C GLN A 123 7.99 -16.85 0.28
N PHE A 124 8.09 -17.34 -0.95
CA PHE A 124 7.77 -18.71 -1.36
C PHE A 124 9.05 -19.42 -1.79
N HIS A 125 9.23 -20.67 -1.37
CA HIS A 125 10.36 -21.51 -1.76
C HIS A 125 9.92 -22.95 -1.93
N ASN A 126 10.05 -23.52 -3.13
CA ASN A 126 9.75 -24.92 -3.45
C ASN A 126 10.55 -25.40 -4.64
N GLN A 127 11.66 -26.10 -4.37
CA GLN A 127 12.56 -26.63 -5.41
C GLN A 127 12.14 -28.01 -5.94
N ASN A 128 11.36 -28.80 -5.17
CA ASN A 128 11.07 -30.18 -5.54
C ASN A 128 9.80 -30.35 -6.40
N ASN A 129 8.86 -29.44 -6.31
CA ASN A 129 7.60 -29.42 -7.06
C ASN A 129 7.23 -27.98 -7.39
N ALA A 130 8.08 -27.33 -8.18
CA ALA A 130 7.95 -25.93 -8.51
C ALA A 130 6.68 -25.67 -9.33
N PRO A 131 5.79 -24.76 -8.88
CA PRO A 131 4.63 -24.38 -9.66
C PRO A 131 5.04 -23.46 -10.83
N ARG A 132 4.12 -23.21 -11.73
CA ARG A 132 4.28 -22.14 -12.72
C ARG A 132 4.01 -20.76 -12.11
N ARG A 133 3.05 -20.68 -11.19
CA ARG A 133 2.55 -19.42 -10.64
C ARG A 133 2.48 -19.45 -9.12
N GLN A 134 2.81 -18.32 -8.51
CA GLN A 134 2.64 -18.09 -7.08
C GLN A 134 2.14 -16.68 -6.84
N TYR A 135 1.15 -16.54 -5.97
CA TYR A 135 0.67 -15.23 -5.50
C TYR A 135 1.21 -14.98 -4.10
N LEU A 136 1.88 -13.87 -3.90
CA LEU A 136 2.35 -13.42 -2.59
C LEU A 136 1.63 -12.14 -2.20
N VAL A 137 1.34 -12.02 -0.93
CA VAL A 137 0.74 -10.84 -0.30
C VAL A 137 1.60 -10.44 0.89
N LEU A 138 1.82 -9.16 1.05
CA LEU A 138 2.52 -8.59 2.20
C LEU A 138 1.64 -7.48 2.81
N ASN A 139 1.28 -7.65 4.09
CA ASN A 139 0.50 -6.69 4.84
C ASN A 139 1.28 -6.34 6.11
N VAL A 140 1.67 -5.08 6.25
CA VAL A 140 2.50 -4.63 7.37
C VAL A 140 2.05 -3.27 7.89
N SER A 141 2.10 -3.09 9.19
CA SER A 141 2.01 -1.77 9.80
C SER A 141 3.41 -1.19 9.96
N VAL A 142 3.56 0.07 9.57
CA VAL A 142 4.84 0.78 9.64
C VAL A 142 4.71 2.09 10.39
N ASP A 143 5.79 2.51 11.00
CA ASP A 143 5.90 3.84 11.63
C ASP A 143 6.67 4.77 10.68
N VAL A 144 6.00 5.84 10.24
CA VAL A 144 6.58 6.93 9.45
C VAL A 144 7.03 8.00 10.43
N THR A 145 8.33 8.15 10.59
CA THR A 145 8.94 9.05 11.57
C THR A 145 9.51 10.31 10.94
N SER A 146 9.63 10.35 9.61
CA SER A 146 10.07 11.51 8.84
C SER A 146 9.14 11.75 7.65
N THR A 147 8.88 13.01 7.32
CA THR A 147 8.12 13.41 6.13
C THR A 147 8.82 13.06 4.81
N SER A 148 10.09 12.68 4.86
CA SER A 148 10.87 12.20 3.73
C SER A 148 10.91 10.67 3.61
N ASP A 149 10.33 9.93 4.57
CA ASP A 149 10.23 8.47 4.48
C ASP A 149 9.45 8.07 3.22
N TYR A 150 9.96 7.08 2.48
CA TYR A 150 9.28 6.53 1.32
C TYR A 150 9.34 5.01 1.29
N PHE A 151 8.36 4.43 0.59
CA PHE A 151 8.18 2.98 0.49
C PHE A 151 8.06 2.54 -0.96
N GLU A 152 8.71 1.43 -1.27
CA GLU A 152 8.79 0.85 -2.60
C GLU A 152 8.58 -0.66 -2.52
N ILE A 153 8.02 -1.25 -3.55
CA ILE A 153 7.82 -2.69 -3.64
C ILE A 153 8.81 -3.28 -4.63
N TYR A 154 9.50 -4.32 -4.20
CA TYR A 154 10.41 -5.10 -5.02
C TYR A 154 9.95 -6.54 -5.11
N ALA A 155 10.18 -7.14 -6.25
CA ALA A 155 9.90 -8.53 -6.52
C ALA A 155 11.18 -9.26 -6.97
N TYR A 156 11.32 -10.49 -6.52
CA TYR A 156 12.38 -11.40 -6.95
C TYR A 156 11.77 -12.72 -7.35
N LEU A 157 12.26 -13.30 -8.42
CA LEU A 157 11.85 -14.60 -8.91
C LEU A 157 13.07 -15.41 -9.30
N GLN A 158 13.11 -16.68 -8.87
CA GLN A 158 14.06 -17.68 -9.34
C GLN A 158 13.32 -18.84 -9.98
N ALA A 159 13.69 -19.14 -11.22
CA ALA A 159 13.16 -20.25 -11.97
C ALA A 159 14.31 -21.05 -12.59
N SER A 160 14.20 -22.39 -12.61
CA SER A 160 15.32 -23.29 -12.98
C SER A 160 15.68 -23.27 -14.46
N SER A 161 14.81 -22.80 -15.35
CA SER A 161 15.04 -22.86 -16.81
C SER A 161 14.69 -21.61 -17.59
N THR A 162 14.45 -20.50 -16.92
CA THR A 162 14.16 -19.20 -17.58
C THR A 162 15.15 -18.12 -17.13
N THR A 163 15.47 -17.20 -18.05
CA THR A 163 16.33 -16.05 -17.74
C THR A 163 15.53 -14.87 -17.16
N SER A 164 14.21 -14.89 -17.28
CA SER A 164 13.32 -13.86 -16.74
C SER A 164 11.97 -14.46 -16.37
N GLY A 165 11.30 -13.86 -15.42
CA GLY A 165 9.93 -14.16 -15.02
C GLY A 165 8.98 -13.01 -15.32
N LEU A 166 7.70 -13.20 -14.99
CA LEU A 166 6.69 -12.19 -15.19
C LEU A 166 5.99 -11.86 -13.87
N ILE A 167 5.81 -10.57 -13.62
CA ILE A 167 4.82 -10.10 -12.65
C ILE A 167 3.53 -9.87 -13.42
N ILE A 168 2.50 -10.64 -13.16
CA ILE A 168 1.25 -10.54 -13.92
C ILE A 168 0.36 -9.47 -13.32
N SER A 169 -0.01 -8.49 -14.14
CA SER A 169 -1.08 -7.57 -13.79
C SER A 169 -2.44 -8.20 -14.11
N GLY A 170 -3.41 -7.94 -13.28
CA GLY A 170 -4.71 -8.52 -13.50
C GLY A 170 -5.71 -7.66 -14.23
N LYS A 171 -5.41 -6.45 -14.67
CA LYS A 171 -6.35 -5.69 -15.50
C LYS A 171 -6.21 -6.05 -16.98
N GLY A 172 -6.52 -7.31 -17.28
CA GLY A 172 -6.96 -7.69 -18.61
C GLY A 172 -8.45 -7.38 -18.82
N SER A 173 -9.02 -7.83 -19.92
CA SER A 173 -10.42 -7.64 -20.31
C SER A 173 -11.48 -8.13 -19.30
N GLY A 174 -11.09 -8.82 -18.23
CA GLY A 174 -11.96 -9.33 -17.14
C GLY A 174 -11.95 -8.53 -15.84
N GLY A 175 -11.13 -7.49 -15.71
CA GLY A 175 -11.13 -6.60 -14.52
C GLY A 175 -10.34 -7.09 -13.31
N ASP A 176 -9.78 -8.30 -13.31
CA ASP A 176 -9.02 -8.85 -12.19
C ASP A 176 -7.66 -8.14 -12.03
N SER A 177 -7.28 -7.75 -10.82
CA SER A 177 -5.96 -7.21 -10.53
C SER A 177 -5.14 -8.21 -9.69
N TYR A 178 -4.00 -8.67 -10.22
CA TYR A 178 -3.09 -9.59 -9.53
C TYR A 178 -1.80 -8.92 -9.06
N ALA A 179 -1.68 -7.60 -9.26
CA ALA A 179 -0.56 -6.83 -8.75
C ALA A 179 -1.05 -5.45 -8.33
N TYR A 180 -1.00 -5.18 -7.03
CA TYR A 180 -1.46 -3.94 -6.42
C TYR A 180 -0.54 -3.50 -5.29
N PHE A 181 -0.58 -2.21 -5.00
CA PHE A 181 0.09 -1.58 -3.87
C PHE A 181 -0.83 -0.50 -3.31
N ASN A 182 -1.15 -0.57 -2.04
CA ASN A 182 -1.93 0.46 -1.36
C ASN A 182 -1.40 0.73 0.05
N ALA A 183 -1.68 1.90 0.55
CA ALA A 183 -1.47 2.26 1.93
C ALA A 183 -2.48 3.29 2.40
N PHE A 184 -2.70 3.34 3.71
CA PHE A 184 -3.47 4.39 4.35
C PHE A 184 -2.97 4.63 5.77
N LYS A 185 -3.14 5.87 6.23
CA LYS A 185 -2.82 6.24 7.59
C LYS A 185 -3.81 5.60 8.56
N ILE A 186 -3.30 4.96 9.61
CA ILE A 186 -4.11 4.50 10.74
C ILE A 186 -4.45 5.72 11.58
N LEU A 187 -5.72 5.83 11.99
CA LEU A 187 -6.14 6.90 12.89
C LEU A 187 -5.35 6.85 14.21
N THR A 188 -4.78 7.96 14.60
CA THR A 188 -4.07 8.15 15.88
C THR A 188 -4.61 9.39 16.56
#